data_181262881cbe635442d12aa4b340a698
#
_entry.id   181262881cbe635442d12aa4b340a698
#
_cell.length_a   1.000
_cell.length_b   1.000
_cell.length_c   1.000
_cell.angle_alpha   90.00
_cell.angle_beta   90.00
_cell.angle_gamma   90.00
#
_symmetry.space_group_name_H-M   'P 1'
#
loop_
_entity.id
_entity.type
_entity.pdbx_description
1 polymer ?
#
loop_
_entity_poly.entity_id
_entity_poly.type
_entity_poly.pdbx_seq_one_letter_code
_entity_poly.pdbx_strand_id
1 'polypeptide(L)'
;MVEMDVHLSADGHVIVMHDDWVARTTQGQGRLRDMSWPQIQQLDAGSWFNPRFKGEPVPPLDKALRLLAGKAGACIEIKHEDPCLATEVMRLLDQTGMRESSLIISFLEKTLRHCRSNPTRPRLSLLAAQLDMIDRACAAGIEGVQPQFDIVDDHFVERAHHAGLFVAVWTVNDPVIMRRMIDQGVDGIITDNPGQLLDLLGRRRANSPNG
;
A
#
# COMPACT_ATOMS: atom_id res chain seq x y z
N MET A 1 -1.71 -6.29 7.10
CA MET A 1 -1.35 -6.17 5.65
C MET A 1 0.02 -5.53 5.57
N VAL A 2 0.72 -5.68 4.45
CA VAL A 2 1.95 -4.93 4.12
C VAL A 2 1.61 -3.98 2.99
N GLU A 3 1.89 -2.68 3.20
CA GLU A 3 1.68 -1.65 2.19
C GLU A 3 2.90 -1.58 1.27
N MET A 4 2.66 -1.36 -0.03
CA MET A 4 3.68 -1.31 -1.08
C MET A 4 3.22 -0.42 -2.22
N ASP A 5 4.13 0.45 -2.68
CA ASP A 5 3.94 1.29 -3.86
C ASP A 5 4.44 0.59 -5.11
N VAL A 6 3.74 0.74 -6.22
CA VAL A 6 4.11 0.08 -7.47
C VAL A 6 4.19 1.01 -8.67
N HIS A 7 5.17 0.70 -9.52
CA HIS A 7 5.40 1.34 -10.81
C HIS A 7 5.57 0.31 -11.92
N LEU A 8 5.46 0.75 -13.16
CA LEU A 8 5.74 -0.07 -14.34
C LEU A 8 7.14 0.25 -14.88
N SER A 9 7.94 -0.78 -15.15
CA SER A 9 9.21 -0.63 -15.89
C SER A 9 8.96 -0.36 -17.38
N ALA A 10 9.99 0.04 -18.11
CA ALA A 10 9.90 0.30 -19.56
C ALA A 10 9.42 -0.91 -20.38
N ASP A 11 9.69 -2.11 -19.89
CA ASP A 11 9.34 -3.38 -20.53
C ASP A 11 8.17 -4.12 -19.84
N GLY A 12 7.38 -3.39 -19.02
CA GLY A 12 6.08 -3.84 -18.52
C GLY A 12 6.11 -4.69 -17.25
N HIS A 13 7.21 -4.71 -16.50
CA HIS A 13 7.23 -5.37 -15.19
C HIS A 13 6.70 -4.44 -14.08
N VAL A 14 5.91 -4.98 -13.17
CA VAL A 14 5.45 -4.24 -11.98
C VAL A 14 6.49 -4.33 -10.88
N ILE A 15 7.00 -3.18 -10.48
CA ILE A 15 8.14 -3.02 -9.57
C ILE A 15 7.67 -2.38 -8.27
N VAL A 16 8.09 -2.91 -7.12
CA VAL A 16 7.81 -2.31 -5.80
C VAL A 16 8.85 -1.24 -5.50
N MET A 17 8.43 0.00 -5.52
CA MET A 17 9.23 1.18 -5.19
C MET A 17 8.30 2.38 -4.92
N HIS A 18 8.67 3.25 -3.96
CA HIS A 18 7.87 4.43 -3.66
C HIS A 18 8.08 5.54 -4.69
N ASP A 19 9.35 5.84 -5.02
CA ASP A 19 9.73 7.00 -5.84
C ASP A 19 9.76 6.66 -7.33
N ASP A 20 9.45 7.64 -8.18
CA ASP A 20 9.70 7.58 -9.63
C ASP A 20 11.19 7.42 -9.97
N TRP A 21 12.08 7.97 -9.11
CA TRP A 21 13.51 7.98 -9.29
C TRP A 21 14.18 6.95 -8.38
N VAL A 22 15.06 6.15 -8.94
CA VAL A 22 15.70 5.04 -8.20
C VAL A 22 16.79 5.51 -7.22
N ALA A 23 17.26 6.77 -7.34
CA ALA A 23 18.48 7.23 -6.67
C ALA A 23 18.37 7.34 -5.12
N ARG A 24 17.18 7.51 -4.54
CA ARG A 24 17.05 7.66 -3.07
C ARG A 24 17.30 6.35 -2.32
N THR A 25 16.85 5.26 -2.89
CA THR A 25 16.86 3.93 -2.23
C THR A 25 17.72 2.91 -2.95
N THR A 26 18.50 3.33 -3.96
CA THR A 26 19.49 2.48 -4.66
C THR A 26 20.74 3.29 -5.03
N GLN A 27 21.77 2.61 -5.53
CA GLN A 27 22.96 3.26 -6.08
C GLN A 27 22.76 3.75 -7.53
N GLY A 28 21.59 3.47 -8.14
CA GLY A 28 21.30 3.82 -9.52
C GLY A 28 20.91 5.27 -9.75
N GLN A 29 20.74 5.64 -11.00
CA GLN A 29 20.26 6.96 -11.45
C GLN A 29 19.19 6.78 -12.51
N GLY A 30 18.25 7.72 -12.60
CA GLY A 30 17.20 7.73 -13.60
C GLY A 30 15.80 7.41 -13.06
N ARG A 31 14.81 7.47 -13.96
CA ARG A 31 13.42 7.12 -13.63
C ARG A 31 13.18 5.65 -13.84
N LEU A 32 12.48 5.02 -12.92
CA LEU A 32 12.16 3.60 -12.98
C LEU A 32 11.43 3.23 -14.27
N ARG A 33 10.47 4.03 -14.71
CA ARG A 33 9.70 3.80 -15.95
C ARG A 33 10.51 3.83 -17.23
N ASP A 34 11.71 4.43 -17.20
CA ASP A 34 12.61 4.52 -18.35
C ASP A 34 13.65 3.37 -18.35
N MET A 35 13.63 2.51 -17.33
CA MET A 35 14.53 1.38 -17.16
C MET A 35 13.85 0.05 -17.49
N SER A 36 14.56 -0.84 -18.16
CA SER A 36 14.11 -2.22 -18.38
C SER A 36 14.31 -3.07 -17.11
N TRP A 37 13.56 -4.16 -16.98
CA TRP A 37 13.71 -5.09 -15.87
C TRP A 37 15.14 -5.59 -15.64
N PRO A 38 15.92 -6.00 -16.68
CA PRO A 38 17.31 -6.36 -16.49
C PRO A 38 18.20 -5.24 -15.91
N GLN A 39 17.90 -3.97 -16.18
CA GLN A 39 18.62 -2.84 -15.57
C GLN A 39 18.22 -2.65 -14.11
N ILE A 40 16.93 -2.76 -13.79
CA ILE A 40 16.40 -2.64 -12.43
C ILE A 40 16.94 -3.76 -11.52
N GLN A 41 17.09 -4.97 -12.04
CA GLN A 41 17.64 -6.12 -11.29
C GLN A 41 19.09 -5.93 -10.82
N GLN A 42 19.85 -5.01 -11.43
CA GLN A 42 21.23 -4.70 -11.02
C GLN A 42 21.29 -3.67 -9.87
N LEU A 43 20.16 -3.12 -9.48
CA LEU A 43 20.10 -2.13 -8.42
C LEU A 43 20.11 -2.79 -7.04
N ASP A 44 20.94 -2.26 -6.15
CA ASP A 44 20.99 -2.64 -4.74
C ASP A 44 20.04 -1.73 -3.96
N ALA A 45 18.90 -2.26 -3.55
CA ALA A 45 17.89 -1.58 -2.76
C ALA A 45 18.03 -1.83 -1.24
N GLY A 46 19.07 -2.53 -0.81
CA GLY A 46 19.27 -2.88 0.60
C GLY A 46 20.31 -2.03 1.31
N SER A 47 21.42 -1.70 0.64
CA SER A 47 22.56 -1.02 1.26
C SER A 47 22.24 0.35 1.85
N TRP A 48 21.31 1.11 1.24
CA TRP A 48 20.89 2.43 1.74
C TRP A 48 20.21 2.33 3.11
N PHE A 49 19.47 1.25 3.34
CA PHE A 49 18.75 1.03 4.58
C PHE A 49 19.69 0.52 5.69
N ASN A 50 20.47 -0.53 5.38
CA ASN A 50 21.47 -1.05 6.31
C ASN A 50 22.50 -1.90 5.53
N PRO A 51 23.81 -1.77 5.82
CA PRO A 51 24.88 -2.53 5.15
C PRO A 51 24.69 -4.07 5.17
N ARG A 52 23.98 -4.61 6.16
CA ARG A 52 23.68 -6.04 6.25
C ARG A 52 22.78 -6.55 5.10
N PHE A 53 22.06 -5.64 4.43
CA PHE A 53 21.18 -5.95 3.31
C PHE A 53 21.84 -5.62 1.95
N LYS A 54 23.15 -5.44 1.93
CA LYS A 54 23.88 -5.19 0.69
C LYS A 54 23.59 -6.28 -0.35
N GLY A 55 23.22 -5.83 -1.56
CA GLY A 55 22.92 -6.72 -2.68
C GLY A 55 21.46 -7.20 -2.76
N GLU A 56 20.58 -6.73 -1.85
CA GLU A 56 19.15 -6.99 -2.00
C GLU A 56 18.60 -6.24 -3.21
N PRO A 57 18.04 -6.94 -4.21
CA PRO A 57 17.55 -6.29 -5.41
C PRO A 57 16.23 -5.58 -5.17
N VAL A 58 15.89 -4.63 -6.05
CA VAL A 58 14.54 -4.08 -6.12
C VAL A 58 13.55 -5.21 -6.43
N PRO A 59 12.51 -5.44 -5.61
CA PRO A 59 11.63 -6.56 -5.82
C PRO A 59 10.56 -6.28 -6.90
N PRO A 60 10.29 -7.22 -7.81
CA PRO A 60 9.07 -7.18 -8.61
C PRO A 60 7.87 -7.60 -7.75
N LEU A 61 6.68 -7.10 -8.09
CA LEU A 61 5.47 -7.30 -7.28
C LEU A 61 5.13 -8.79 -7.08
N ASP A 62 5.29 -9.63 -8.09
CA ASP A 62 4.97 -11.06 -7.97
C ASP A 62 5.79 -11.76 -6.89
N LYS A 63 7.09 -11.41 -6.75
CA LYS A 63 7.94 -11.95 -5.68
C LYS A 63 7.48 -11.48 -4.30
N ALA A 64 7.15 -10.19 -4.17
CA ALA A 64 6.63 -9.66 -2.91
C ALA A 64 5.30 -10.34 -2.52
N LEU A 65 4.38 -10.50 -3.46
CA LEU A 65 3.10 -11.18 -3.22
C LEU A 65 3.28 -12.65 -2.82
N ARG A 66 4.16 -13.39 -3.48
CA ARG A 66 4.47 -14.80 -3.10
C ARG A 66 5.07 -14.90 -1.70
N LEU A 67 5.89 -13.92 -1.29
CA LEU A 67 6.44 -13.87 0.07
C LEU A 67 5.35 -13.67 1.13
N LEU A 68 4.33 -12.87 0.82
CA LEU A 68 3.20 -12.56 1.70
C LEU A 68 2.14 -13.66 1.73
N ALA A 69 2.02 -14.46 0.67
CA ALA A 69 0.97 -15.48 0.54
C ALA A 69 0.91 -16.40 1.76
N GLY A 70 -0.27 -16.53 2.36
CA GLY A 70 -0.51 -17.30 3.58
C GLY A 70 0.04 -16.70 4.88
N LYS A 71 0.69 -15.52 4.84
CA LYS A 71 1.29 -14.84 6.01
C LYS A 71 0.65 -13.49 6.31
N ALA A 72 0.43 -12.67 5.29
CA ALA A 72 -0.16 -11.34 5.44
C ALA A 72 -0.88 -10.93 4.16
N GLY A 73 -1.83 -10.01 4.27
CA GLY A 73 -2.43 -9.36 3.10
C GLY A 73 -1.52 -8.29 2.51
N ALA A 74 -1.80 -7.88 1.28
CA ALA A 74 -1.12 -6.79 0.58
C ALA A 74 -2.02 -5.56 0.47
N CYS A 75 -1.45 -4.35 0.69
CA CYS A 75 -2.06 -3.07 0.39
C CYS A 75 -1.19 -2.43 -0.70
N ILE A 76 -1.73 -2.26 -1.92
CA ILE A 76 -0.92 -1.89 -3.09
C ILE A 76 -1.33 -0.52 -3.58
N GLU A 77 -0.42 0.47 -3.44
CA GLU A 77 -0.62 1.79 -4.02
C GLU A 77 -0.19 1.82 -5.50
N ILE A 78 -1.14 2.14 -6.37
CA ILE A 78 -0.87 2.40 -7.78
C ILE A 78 -0.58 3.89 -7.95
N LYS A 79 0.69 4.25 -8.24
CA LYS A 79 1.20 5.63 -8.26
C LYS A 79 0.81 6.41 -9.52
N HIS A 80 0.51 5.75 -10.62
CA HIS A 80 0.27 6.41 -11.92
C HIS A 80 -1.09 6.07 -12.50
N GLU A 81 -1.65 7.02 -13.24
CA GLU A 81 -2.83 6.82 -14.08
C GLU A 81 -2.43 6.05 -15.35
N ASP A 82 -2.14 4.76 -15.17
CA ASP A 82 -1.76 3.84 -16.24
C ASP A 82 -2.66 2.59 -16.19
N PRO A 83 -3.57 2.43 -17.16
CA PRO A 83 -4.43 1.24 -17.23
C PRO A 83 -3.65 -0.07 -17.36
N CYS A 84 -2.45 -0.04 -17.99
CA CYS A 84 -1.61 -1.24 -18.11
C CYS A 84 -1.08 -1.65 -16.74
N LEU A 85 -0.60 -0.70 -15.93
CA LEU A 85 -0.15 -0.96 -14.56
C LEU A 85 -1.28 -1.56 -13.71
N ALA A 86 -2.46 -0.93 -13.72
CA ALA A 86 -3.60 -1.42 -12.95
C ALA A 86 -4.03 -2.84 -13.36
N THR A 87 -4.08 -3.10 -14.69
CA THR A 87 -4.42 -4.42 -15.23
C THR A 87 -3.39 -5.47 -14.83
N GLU A 88 -2.10 -5.14 -14.90
CA GLU A 88 -1.03 -6.06 -14.56
C GLU A 88 -0.98 -6.37 -13.06
N VAL A 89 -1.22 -5.37 -12.20
CA VAL A 89 -1.38 -5.60 -10.74
C VAL A 89 -2.49 -6.61 -10.47
N MET A 90 -3.67 -6.43 -11.07
CA MET A 90 -4.79 -7.37 -10.88
C MET A 90 -4.45 -8.78 -11.39
N ARG A 91 -3.78 -8.88 -12.55
CA ARG A 91 -3.32 -10.17 -13.09
C ARG A 91 -2.34 -10.90 -12.13
N LEU A 92 -1.41 -10.15 -11.53
CA LEU A 92 -0.45 -10.71 -10.57
C LEU A 92 -1.13 -11.15 -9.27
N LEU A 93 -2.13 -10.41 -8.79
CA LEU A 93 -2.94 -10.82 -7.64
C LEU A 93 -3.67 -12.15 -7.89
N ASP A 94 -4.20 -12.33 -9.10
CA ASP A 94 -4.84 -13.60 -9.50
C ASP A 94 -3.84 -14.74 -9.55
N GLN A 95 -2.71 -14.53 -10.21
CA GLN A 95 -1.68 -15.56 -10.36
C GLN A 95 -1.04 -16.00 -9.04
N THR A 96 -1.02 -15.11 -8.05
CA THR A 96 -0.44 -15.41 -6.73
C THR A 96 -1.49 -15.85 -5.70
N GLY A 97 -2.78 -15.88 -6.07
CA GLY A 97 -3.87 -16.20 -5.15
C GLY A 97 -4.09 -15.17 -4.05
N MET A 98 -3.58 -13.94 -4.23
CA MET A 98 -3.61 -12.90 -3.20
C MET A 98 -4.81 -11.95 -3.29
N ARG A 99 -5.68 -12.11 -4.29
CA ARG A 99 -6.81 -11.18 -4.56
C ARG A 99 -7.64 -10.89 -3.33
N GLU A 100 -8.17 -11.92 -2.67
CA GLU A 100 -9.08 -11.78 -1.52
C GLU A 100 -8.39 -11.18 -0.28
N SER A 101 -7.08 -11.32 -0.17
CA SER A 101 -6.27 -10.78 0.93
C SER A 101 -5.61 -9.46 0.60
N SER A 102 -5.98 -8.83 -0.53
CA SER A 102 -5.38 -7.59 -0.99
C SER A 102 -6.35 -6.41 -1.01
N LEU A 103 -5.77 -5.22 -0.97
CA LEU A 103 -6.41 -3.93 -1.12
C LEU A 103 -5.62 -3.13 -2.16
N ILE A 104 -6.29 -2.54 -3.14
CA ILE A 104 -5.69 -1.56 -4.06
C ILE A 104 -6.04 -0.17 -3.58
N ILE A 105 -5.03 0.68 -3.48
CA ILE A 105 -5.17 2.07 -3.07
C ILE A 105 -4.55 3.00 -4.12
N SER A 106 -5.05 4.22 -4.21
CA SER A 106 -4.48 5.26 -5.07
C SER A 106 -5.03 6.64 -4.71
N PHE A 107 -4.22 7.68 -4.93
CA PHE A 107 -4.68 9.07 -4.97
C PHE A 107 -5.46 9.38 -6.27
N LEU A 108 -5.33 8.53 -7.27
CA LEU A 108 -5.87 8.71 -8.61
C LEU A 108 -7.20 7.98 -8.77
N GLU A 109 -8.29 8.72 -8.62
CA GLU A 109 -9.65 8.17 -8.70
C GLU A 109 -9.90 7.43 -10.03
N LYS A 110 -9.36 7.91 -11.14
CA LYS A 110 -9.48 7.23 -12.45
C LYS A 110 -8.86 5.83 -12.44
N THR A 111 -7.72 5.67 -11.77
CA THR A 111 -7.08 4.36 -11.59
C THR A 111 -8.00 3.40 -10.82
N LEU A 112 -8.61 3.88 -9.72
CA LEU A 112 -9.55 3.07 -8.94
C LEU A 112 -10.83 2.74 -9.74
N ARG A 113 -11.36 3.67 -10.53
CA ARG A 113 -12.48 3.42 -11.45
C ARG A 113 -12.13 2.38 -12.52
N HIS A 114 -10.90 2.40 -13.04
CA HIS A 114 -10.43 1.36 -13.96
C HIS A 114 -10.39 0.00 -13.26
N CYS A 115 -9.80 -0.10 -12.06
CA CYS A 115 -9.81 -1.34 -11.28
C CYS A 115 -11.23 -1.82 -10.99
N ARG A 116 -12.16 -0.91 -10.65
CA ARG A 116 -13.56 -1.24 -10.36
C ARG A 116 -14.28 -1.91 -11.53
N SER A 117 -13.92 -1.59 -12.76
CA SER A 117 -14.54 -2.23 -13.94
C SER A 117 -14.28 -3.74 -14.04
N ASN A 118 -13.29 -4.25 -13.33
CA ASN A 118 -13.01 -5.68 -13.23
C ASN A 118 -13.88 -6.31 -12.13
N PRO A 119 -14.80 -7.25 -12.44
CA PRO A 119 -15.73 -7.83 -11.47
C PRO A 119 -15.03 -8.69 -10.40
N THR A 120 -13.81 -9.13 -10.69
CA THR A 120 -13.03 -10.00 -9.79
C THR A 120 -11.92 -9.23 -9.05
N ARG A 121 -11.99 -7.91 -9.00
CA ARG A 121 -11.02 -7.05 -8.33
C ARG A 121 -10.97 -7.25 -6.81
N PRO A 122 -9.85 -6.94 -6.13
CA PRO A 122 -9.81 -6.80 -4.68
C PRO A 122 -10.60 -5.55 -4.23
N ARG A 123 -10.72 -5.36 -2.92
CA ARG A 123 -11.28 -4.12 -2.36
C ARG A 123 -10.43 -2.91 -2.79
N LEU A 124 -11.10 -1.76 -2.92
CA LEU A 124 -10.47 -0.50 -3.33
C LEU A 124 -10.59 0.54 -2.22
N SER A 125 -9.59 1.42 -2.12
CA SER A 125 -9.66 2.56 -1.20
C SER A 125 -9.03 3.81 -1.83
N LEU A 126 -9.67 4.95 -1.61
CA LEU A 126 -9.21 6.25 -2.09
C LEU A 126 -8.25 6.88 -1.07
N LEU A 127 -7.02 7.16 -1.50
CA LEU A 127 -6.07 8.00 -0.77
C LEU A 127 -6.39 9.47 -1.03
N ALA A 128 -6.50 10.28 0.00
CA ALA A 128 -6.63 11.74 -0.15
C ALA A 128 -6.29 12.49 1.15
N ALA A 129 -6.05 13.79 1.02
CA ALA A 129 -5.86 14.72 2.12
C ALA A 129 -7.00 15.77 2.21
N GLN A 130 -8.14 15.53 1.54
CA GLN A 130 -9.28 16.44 1.49
C GLN A 130 -10.53 15.78 2.09
N LEU A 131 -11.36 16.58 2.77
CA LEU A 131 -12.57 16.11 3.47
C LEU A 131 -13.69 15.63 2.53
N ASP A 132 -13.66 16.01 1.24
CA ASP A 132 -14.62 15.58 0.22
C ASP A 132 -14.42 14.14 -0.25
N MET A 133 -13.38 13.46 0.24
CA MET A 133 -13.01 12.12 -0.20
C MET A 133 -14.10 11.07 0.08
N ILE A 134 -14.93 11.26 1.12
CA ILE A 134 -16.06 10.37 1.41
C ILE A 134 -17.05 10.39 0.26
N ASP A 135 -17.47 11.60 -0.17
CA ASP A 135 -18.45 11.78 -1.25
C ASP A 135 -17.89 11.25 -2.58
N ARG A 136 -16.61 11.48 -2.83
CA ARG A 136 -15.90 11.00 -4.02
C ARG A 136 -15.80 9.48 -4.05
N ALA A 137 -15.46 8.86 -2.91
CA ALA A 137 -15.41 7.40 -2.79
C ALA A 137 -16.79 6.78 -3.04
N CYS A 138 -17.85 7.33 -2.43
CA CYS A 138 -19.23 6.90 -2.66
C CYS A 138 -19.63 7.01 -4.14
N ALA A 139 -19.38 8.17 -4.77
CA ALA A 139 -19.70 8.41 -6.18
C ALA A 139 -18.92 7.48 -7.12
N ALA A 140 -17.71 7.08 -6.73
CA ALA A 140 -16.89 6.12 -7.46
C ALA A 140 -17.24 4.66 -7.13
N GLY A 141 -18.04 4.40 -6.11
CA GLY A 141 -18.40 3.06 -5.61
C GLY A 141 -17.16 2.32 -5.07
N ILE A 142 -16.28 3.02 -4.38
CA ILE A 142 -15.08 2.53 -3.72
C ILE A 142 -15.45 2.16 -2.29
N GLU A 143 -14.83 1.14 -1.70
CA GLU A 143 -15.23 0.56 -0.41
C GLU A 143 -14.53 1.18 0.80
N GLY A 144 -13.56 2.07 0.60
CA GLY A 144 -12.84 2.69 1.71
C GLY A 144 -12.18 4.00 1.37
N VAL A 145 -11.78 4.70 2.42
CA VAL A 145 -11.00 5.94 2.34
C VAL A 145 -9.77 5.83 3.22
N GLN A 146 -8.66 6.41 2.72
CA GLN A 146 -7.42 6.47 3.47
C GLN A 146 -6.97 7.94 3.57
N PRO A 147 -7.49 8.68 4.56
CA PRO A 147 -7.09 10.04 4.84
C PRO A 147 -5.71 10.12 5.50
N GLN A 148 -5.04 11.27 5.34
CA GLN A 148 -3.96 11.64 6.23
C GLN A 148 -4.52 11.82 7.65
N PHE A 149 -3.82 11.32 8.66
CA PHE A 149 -4.35 11.22 10.03
C PHE A 149 -4.71 12.56 10.69
N ASP A 150 -4.13 13.67 10.24
CA ASP A 150 -4.33 15.01 10.80
C ASP A 150 -5.68 15.65 10.43
N ILE A 151 -6.34 15.15 9.39
CA ILE A 151 -7.69 15.61 8.99
C ILE A 151 -8.81 14.75 9.60
N VAL A 152 -8.47 13.71 10.37
CA VAL A 152 -9.44 12.75 10.92
C VAL A 152 -9.85 13.15 12.32
N ASP A 153 -11.16 13.24 12.53
CA ASP A 153 -11.85 13.37 13.82
C ASP A 153 -12.98 12.34 13.93
N ASP A 154 -13.64 12.28 15.08
CA ASP A 154 -14.74 11.35 15.33
C ASP A 154 -15.86 11.52 14.29
N HIS A 155 -16.17 12.76 13.92
CA HIS A 155 -17.22 13.06 12.95
C HIS A 155 -16.86 12.54 11.53
N PHE A 156 -15.58 12.63 11.14
CA PHE A 156 -15.13 12.07 9.87
C PHE A 156 -15.32 10.55 9.82
N VAL A 157 -14.90 9.85 10.90
CA VAL A 157 -15.01 8.38 10.99
C VAL A 157 -16.48 7.95 10.98
N GLU A 158 -17.32 8.60 11.77
CA GLU A 158 -18.78 8.34 11.79
C GLU A 158 -19.42 8.53 10.41
N ARG A 159 -19.11 9.62 9.70
CA ARG A 159 -19.62 9.87 8.35
C ARG A 159 -19.20 8.80 7.36
N ALA A 160 -17.94 8.40 7.40
CA ALA A 160 -17.42 7.35 6.51
C ALA A 160 -18.11 6.01 6.78
N HIS A 161 -18.23 5.61 8.04
CA HIS A 161 -18.92 4.39 8.46
C HIS A 161 -20.41 4.40 8.09
N HIS A 162 -21.12 5.52 8.28
CA HIS A 162 -22.51 5.66 7.83
C HIS A 162 -22.67 5.53 6.32
N ALA A 163 -21.66 5.93 5.57
CA ALA A 163 -21.61 5.74 4.13
C ALA A 163 -21.18 4.33 3.69
N GLY A 164 -20.92 3.42 4.65
CA GLY A 164 -20.46 2.06 4.38
C GLY A 164 -18.99 1.94 3.98
N LEU A 165 -18.18 2.97 4.22
CA LEU A 165 -16.76 2.99 3.90
C LEU A 165 -15.93 2.59 5.12
N PHE A 166 -14.88 1.78 4.93
CA PHE A 166 -13.86 1.62 5.95
C PHE A 166 -12.87 2.79 5.91
N VAL A 167 -12.25 3.08 7.05
CA VAL A 167 -11.28 4.17 7.24
C VAL A 167 -9.94 3.60 7.67
N ALA A 168 -8.87 3.84 6.90
CA ALA A 168 -7.50 3.58 7.35
C ALA A 168 -6.67 4.85 7.20
N VAL A 169 -5.82 5.16 8.19
CA VAL A 169 -5.06 6.41 8.21
C VAL A 169 -3.57 6.18 7.98
N TRP A 170 -2.87 7.18 7.40
CA TRP A 170 -1.44 7.13 7.06
C TRP A 170 -0.74 8.46 7.34
N THR A 171 0.57 8.50 7.53
CA THR A 171 1.40 7.46 8.12
C THR A 171 1.57 7.81 9.58
N VAL A 172 1.16 6.95 10.49
CA VAL A 172 1.12 7.23 11.94
C VAL A 172 2.22 6.45 12.64
N ASN A 173 3.27 7.16 13.08
CA ASN A 173 4.43 6.57 13.77
C ASN A 173 4.51 6.93 15.26
N ASP A 174 3.79 7.98 15.69
CA ASP A 174 3.72 8.40 17.08
C ASP A 174 2.67 7.56 17.87
N PRO A 175 3.04 6.93 19.00
CA PRO A 175 2.13 6.09 19.78
C PRO A 175 0.94 6.85 20.40
N VAL A 176 1.10 8.15 20.68
CA VAL A 176 -0.01 8.99 21.17
C VAL A 176 -1.03 9.20 20.07
N ILE A 177 -0.56 9.47 18.85
CA ILE A 177 -1.44 9.60 17.68
C ILE A 177 -2.06 8.25 17.32
N MET A 178 -1.31 7.13 17.38
CA MET A 178 -1.86 5.79 17.19
C MET A 178 -3.02 5.53 18.15
N ARG A 179 -2.84 5.85 19.44
CA ARG A 179 -3.90 5.70 20.45
C ARG A 179 -5.12 6.53 20.10
N ARG A 180 -4.94 7.81 19.76
CA ARG A 180 -6.03 8.69 19.32
C ARG A 180 -6.80 8.10 18.13
N MET A 181 -6.13 7.61 17.11
CA MET A 181 -6.76 7.00 15.93
C MET A 181 -7.55 5.74 16.31
N ILE A 182 -7.00 4.91 17.21
CA ILE A 182 -7.72 3.73 17.75
C ILE A 182 -8.99 4.15 18.48
N ASP A 183 -8.90 5.15 19.35
CA ASP A 183 -10.03 5.65 20.16
C ASP A 183 -11.11 6.30 19.29
N GLN A 184 -10.73 6.91 18.16
CA GLN A 184 -11.64 7.44 17.13
C GLN A 184 -12.29 6.35 16.26
N GLY A 185 -11.88 5.09 16.40
CA GLY A 185 -12.52 3.96 15.75
C GLY A 185 -12.13 3.76 14.29
N VAL A 186 -10.95 4.20 13.85
CA VAL A 186 -10.46 3.87 12.49
C VAL A 186 -10.25 2.36 12.33
N ASP A 187 -10.51 1.83 11.13
CA ASP A 187 -10.41 0.39 10.85
C ASP A 187 -8.96 -0.07 10.62
N GLY A 188 -8.06 0.87 10.28
CA GLY A 188 -6.66 0.57 10.03
C GLY A 188 -5.72 1.74 10.24
N ILE A 189 -4.46 1.42 10.52
CA ILE A 189 -3.37 2.40 10.65
C ILE A 189 -2.19 1.90 9.82
N ILE A 190 -1.73 2.72 8.88
CA ILE A 190 -0.47 2.51 8.16
C ILE A 190 0.64 3.15 8.97
N THR A 191 1.67 2.35 9.29
CA THR A 191 2.80 2.74 10.15
C THR A 191 4.08 2.00 9.79
N ASP A 192 5.23 2.67 9.96
CA ASP A 192 6.56 2.06 9.88
C ASP A 192 6.90 1.23 11.14
N ASN A 193 6.10 1.39 12.23
CA ASN A 193 6.31 0.75 13.52
C ASN A 193 5.18 -0.24 13.88
N PRO A 194 4.93 -1.31 13.07
CA PRO A 194 3.80 -2.21 13.29
C PRO A 194 3.87 -2.96 14.63
N GLY A 195 5.08 -3.20 15.15
CA GLY A 195 5.27 -3.80 16.48
C GLY A 195 4.68 -2.95 17.60
N GLN A 196 4.88 -1.63 17.54
CA GLN A 196 4.34 -0.68 18.53
C GLN A 196 2.81 -0.61 18.44
N LEU A 197 2.25 -0.59 17.24
CA LEU A 197 0.80 -0.63 17.05
C LEU A 197 0.19 -1.92 17.61
N LEU A 198 0.84 -3.07 17.39
CA LEU A 198 0.38 -4.36 17.93
C LEU A 198 0.39 -4.38 19.48
N ASP A 199 1.39 -3.74 20.10
CA ASP A 199 1.45 -3.59 21.57
C ASP A 199 0.26 -2.76 22.07
N LEU A 200 -0.04 -1.63 21.44
CA LEU A 200 -1.17 -0.77 21.77
C LEU A 200 -2.53 -1.49 21.63
N LEU A 201 -2.62 -2.42 20.68
CA LEU A 201 -3.83 -3.22 20.45
C LEU A 201 -3.90 -4.47 21.34
N GLY A 202 -2.89 -4.75 22.19
CA GLY A 202 -2.80 -5.97 22.99
C GLY A 202 -2.70 -7.25 22.13
N ARG A 203 -2.21 -7.13 20.88
CA ARG A 203 -2.17 -8.23 19.89
C ARG A 203 -0.76 -8.81 19.66
N ARG A 204 0.27 -8.38 20.38
CA ARG A 204 1.57 -9.03 20.30
C ARG A 204 1.45 -10.47 20.79
N ARG A 205 1.82 -11.44 19.97
CA ARG A 205 2.06 -12.80 20.46
C ARG A 205 3.19 -12.72 21.47
N ALA A 206 2.98 -13.25 22.70
CA ALA A 206 4.06 -13.48 23.63
C ALA A 206 5.18 -14.18 22.87
N ASN A 207 6.40 -13.65 22.96
CA ASN A 207 7.59 -14.17 22.27
C ASN A 207 7.61 -15.69 22.31
N SER A 208 7.65 -16.35 21.15
CA SER A 208 8.21 -17.70 21.10
C SER A 208 9.67 -17.56 21.53
N PRO A 209 10.11 -18.20 22.63
CA PRO A 209 11.51 -18.16 22.98
C PRO A 209 12.26 -19.00 21.95
N ASN A 210 13.22 -18.36 21.32
CA ASN A 210 14.38 -18.93 20.63
C ASN A 210 14.14 -19.92 19.48
N GLY A 211 14.53 -19.48 18.28
CA GLY A 211 15.12 -20.26 17.23
C GLY A 211 16.25 -19.43 16.63
#